data_b5a573fc36bdcc7d2a37fd82b6648dc0
#
_entry.id   b5a573fc36bdcc7d2a37fd82b6648dc0
#
_cell.length_a   1.000
_cell.length_b   1.000
_cell.length_c   1.000
_cell.angle_alpha   90.00
_cell.angle_beta   90.00
_cell.angle_gamma   90.00
#
_symmetry.space_group_name_H-M   'P 1'
#
loop_
_entity.id
_entity.type
_entity.pdbx_description
1 polymer ?
#
loop_
_entity_poly.entity_id
_entity_poly.type
_entity_poly.pdbx_seq_one_letter_code
_entity_poly.pdbx_strand_id
1 'polypeptide(L)' 'IQIGYFKIKIVAKDSAVFLQLLTKLNLSLGAKLEVLEINTFDRSVSLKIAEQEPIFISHEVAKNILVKV' A
#
# COMPACT_ATOMS: atom_id res chain seq x y z
N ILE A 1 1.26 7.88 6.99
CA ILE A 1 0.25 7.59 5.96
C ILE A 1 -0.99 8.43 6.23
N GLN A 2 -1.52 9.01 5.20
CA GLN A 2 -2.73 9.83 5.24
C GLN A 2 -3.71 9.32 4.19
N ILE A 3 -4.96 9.71 4.34
CA ILE A 3 -5.97 9.48 3.30
C ILE A 3 -5.58 10.29 2.07
N GLY A 4 -5.73 9.72 0.89
CA GLY A 4 -5.42 10.39 -0.36
C GLY A 4 -4.80 9.45 -1.37
N TYR A 5 -4.11 10.03 -2.35
CA TYR A 5 -3.56 9.27 -3.46
C TYR A 5 -2.08 9.00 -3.25
N PHE A 6 -1.71 7.77 -3.53
CA PHE A 6 -0.34 7.27 -3.40
C PHE A 6 0.01 6.42 -4.62
N LYS A 7 1.29 6.13 -4.77
CA LYS A 7 1.75 5.13 -5.73
C LYS A 7 2.62 4.11 -5.02
N ILE A 8 2.75 2.95 -5.62
CA ILE A 8 3.51 1.85 -5.04
C ILE A 8 4.96 1.98 -5.42
N LYS A 9 5.82 2.10 -4.42
CA LYS A 9 7.26 2.15 -4.58
C LYS A 9 7.89 1.59 -3.31
N ILE A 10 8.78 0.62 -3.46
CA ILE A 10 9.45 0.03 -2.29
C ILE A 10 10.51 0.99 -1.79
N VAL A 11 10.39 1.42 -0.54
CA VAL A 11 11.37 2.31 0.12
C VAL A 11 12.17 1.59 1.19
N ALA A 12 11.84 0.32 1.47
CA ALA A 12 12.55 -0.48 2.46
C ALA A 12 13.89 -0.99 1.91
N LYS A 13 14.82 -1.27 2.82
CA LYS A 13 16.13 -1.81 2.43
C LYS A 13 16.00 -3.23 1.89
N ASP A 14 15.10 -4.03 2.45
CA ASP A 14 14.89 -5.42 2.03
C ASP A 14 13.79 -5.50 0.99
N SER A 15 14.12 -5.08 -0.23
CA SER A 15 13.15 -4.98 -1.32
C SER A 15 12.63 -6.34 -1.78
N ALA A 16 13.43 -7.41 -1.65
CA ALA A 16 13.01 -8.74 -2.12
C ALA A 16 11.76 -9.24 -1.41
N VAL A 17 11.70 -9.04 -0.09
CA VAL A 17 10.54 -9.46 0.71
C VAL A 17 9.30 -8.69 0.27
N PHE A 18 9.44 -7.40 0.05
CA PHE A 18 8.31 -6.57 -0.35
C PHE A 18 7.86 -6.83 -1.78
N LEU A 19 8.78 -7.18 -2.67
CA LEU A 19 8.41 -7.61 -4.02
C LEU A 19 7.56 -8.87 -4.01
N GLN A 20 7.91 -9.84 -3.17
CA GLN A 20 7.11 -11.06 -3.02
C GLN A 20 5.72 -10.73 -2.48
N LEU A 21 5.65 -9.84 -1.50
CA LEU A 21 4.38 -9.42 -0.93
C LEU A 21 3.51 -8.72 -1.96
N LEU A 22 4.09 -7.83 -2.75
CA LEU A 22 3.35 -7.14 -3.82
C LEU A 22 2.78 -8.13 -4.82
N THR A 23 3.56 -9.13 -5.19
CA THR A 23 3.08 -10.19 -6.09
C THR A 23 1.88 -10.92 -5.51
N LYS A 24 1.95 -11.26 -4.22
CA LYS A 24 0.83 -11.92 -3.53
C LYS A 24 -0.43 -11.09 -3.53
N LEU A 25 -0.29 -9.79 -3.38
CA LEU A 25 -1.41 -8.86 -3.31
C LEU A 25 -1.88 -8.37 -4.68
N ASN A 26 -1.24 -8.84 -5.74
CA ASN A 26 -1.50 -8.38 -7.11
C ASN A 26 -1.28 -6.88 -7.27
N LEU A 27 -0.27 -6.36 -6.58
CA LEU A 27 0.11 -4.96 -6.67
C LEU A 27 1.32 -4.82 -7.58
N SER A 28 1.35 -3.75 -8.37
CA SER A 28 2.45 -3.49 -9.31
C SER A 28 3.19 -2.22 -8.90
N LEU A 29 4.52 -2.24 -9.05
CA LEU A 29 5.33 -1.04 -8.81
C LEU A 29 4.86 0.07 -9.75
N GLY A 30 4.76 1.28 -9.21
CA GLY A 30 4.31 2.44 -9.96
C GLY A 30 2.81 2.57 -10.08
N ALA A 31 2.03 1.56 -9.66
CA ALA A 31 0.59 1.65 -9.69
C ALA A 31 0.09 2.75 -8.74
N LYS A 32 -0.90 3.51 -9.18
CA LYS A 32 -1.52 4.54 -8.35
C LYS A 32 -2.72 3.93 -7.62
N LEU A 33 -2.91 4.38 -6.40
CA LEU A 33 -4.01 3.90 -5.56
C LEU A 33 -4.54 5.03 -4.69
N GLU A 34 -5.70 4.78 -4.11
CA GLU A 34 -6.29 5.71 -3.16
C GLU A 34 -6.36 5.05 -1.79
N VAL A 35 -5.83 5.71 -0.77
CA VAL A 35 -6.00 5.31 0.62
C VAL A 35 -7.36 5.81 1.08
N LEU A 36 -8.26 4.88 1.36
CA LEU A 36 -9.65 5.21 1.71
C LEU A 36 -9.82 5.45 3.20
N GLU A 37 -9.14 4.66 4.02
CA GLU A 37 -9.34 4.71 5.45
C GLU A 37 -8.10 4.21 6.17
N ILE A 38 -7.84 4.78 7.34
CA ILE A 38 -6.78 4.31 8.24
C ILE A 38 -7.44 3.94 9.55
N ASN A 39 -7.29 2.68 9.94
CA ASN A 39 -7.87 2.20 11.18
C ASN A 39 -7.13 2.80 12.36
N THR A 40 -7.85 3.44 13.28
CA THR A 40 -7.23 4.11 14.42
C THR A 40 -6.72 3.14 15.48
N PHE A 41 -7.20 1.90 15.48
CA PHE A 41 -6.81 0.91 16.47
C PHE A 41 -5.42 0.33 16.18
N ASP A 42 -5.20 -0.16 14.96
CA ASP A 42 -3.95 -0.83 14.61
C ASP A 42 -3.22 -0.15 13.44
N ARG A 43 -3.76 0.95 12.95
CA ARG A 43 -3.24 1.72 11.82
C ARG A 43 -3.18 0.94 10.51
N SER A 44 -3.92 -0.15 10.40
CA SER A 44 -4.06 -0.82 9.12
C SER A 44 -4.70 0.14 8.11
N VAL A 45 -4.37 -0.08 6.84
CA VAL A 45 -4.75 0.85 5.78
C VAL A 45 -5.67 0.13 4.81
N SER A 46 -6.82 0.74 4.53
CA SER A 46 -7.72 0.31 3.48
C SER A 46 -7.42 1.12 2.24
N LEU A 47 -7.15 0.44 1.14
CA LEU A 47 -6.81 1.11 -0.11
C LEU A 47 -7.53 0.48 -1.29
N LYS A 48 -7.64 1.24 -2.37
CA LYS A 48 -8.31 0.79 -3.58
C LYS A 48 -7.45 1.15 -4.79
N ILE A 49 -7.27 0.19 -5.68
CA ILE A 49 -6.54 0.38 -6.93
C ILE A 49 -7.55 0.32 -8.07
N ALA A 50 -7.67 1.42 -8.82
CA ALA A 50 -8.58 1.52 -9.95
C ALA A 50 -10.00 1.05 -9.56
N GLU A 51 -10.57 0.13 -10.32
CA GLU A 51 -11.92 -0.38 -10.06
C GLU A 51 -11.92 -1.71 -9.31
N GLN A 52 -10.77 -2.12 -8.78
CA GLN A 52 -10.68 -3.34 -8.00
C GLN A 52 -11.30 -3.14 -6.62
N GLU A 53 -11.60 -4.26 -5.96
CA GLU A 53 -12.14 -4.19 -4.61
C GLU A 53 -11.10 -3.66 -3.63
N PRO A 54 -11.53 -2.96 -2.57
CA PRO A 54 -10.59 -2.48 -1.56
C PRO A 54 -9.86 -3.64 -0.88
N ILE A 55 -8.59 -3.39 -0.58
CA ILE A 55 -7.79 -4.35 0.20
C ILE A 55 -7.26 -3.67 1.44
N PHE A 56 -6.88 -4.48 2.41
CA PHE A 56 -6.32 -4.00 3.68
C PHE A 56 -4.88 -4.43 3.79
N ILE A 57 -4.01 -3.50 4.18
CA ILE A 57 -2.61 -3.81 4.44
C ILE A 57 -2.23 -3.28 5.82
N SER A 58 -1.21 -3.89 6.43
CA SER A 58 -0.75 -3.46 7.74
C SER A 58 -0.03 -2.13 7.65
N HIS A 59 0.09 -1.44 8.78
CA HIS A 59 0.85 -0.20 8.86
C HIS A 59 2.30 -0.40 8.42
N GLU A 60 2.93 -1.50 8.85
CA GLU A 60 4.31 -1.80 8.49
C GLU A 60 4.49 -1.94 6.98
N VAL A 61 3.57 -2.62 6.32
CA VAL A 61 3.61 -2.75 4.86
C VAL A 61 3.39 -1.39 4.21
N ALA A 62 2.36 -0.68 4.65
CA ALA A 62 2.00 0.61 4.05
C ALA A 62 3.15 1.60 4.06
N LYS A 63 3.83 1.76 5.19
CA LYS A 63 4.91 2.76 5.30
C LYS A 63 6.11 2.43 4.43
N ASN A 64 6.25 1.17 3.99
CA ASN A 64 7.40 0.73 3.20
C ASN A 64 7.10 0.64 1.71
N ILE A 65 5.83 0.71 1.30
CA ILE A 65 5.49 0.58 -0.12
C ILE A 65 4.65 1.74 -0.67
N LEU A 66 4.16 2.65 0.17
CA LEU A 66 3.33 3.75 -0.29
C LEU A 66 4.11 5.05 -0.29
N VAL A 67 4.10 5.72 -1.43
CA VAL A 67 4.73 7.03 -1.59
C VAL A 67 3.68 8.00 -2.08
N LYS A 68 3.59 9.16 -1.45
CA LYS A 68 2.62 10.17 -1.82
C LYS A 68 2.86 10.68 -3.24
N VAL A 69 1.79 10.77 -3.99
CA VAL A 69 1.84 11.31 -5.36
C VAL A 69 2.04 12.82 -5.34
#